data_6952a30241d148a5c5c881785f911aaa
#
_entry.id   6952a30241d148a5c5c881785f911aaa
#
_cell.length_a   1.000
_cell.length_b   1.000
_cell.length_c   1.000
_cell.angle_alpha   90.00
_cell.angle_beta   90.00
_cell.angle_gamma   90.00
#
_symmetry.space_group_name_H-M   'P 1'
#
loop_
_entity.id
_entity.type
_entity.pdbx_description
1 polymer ?
#
loop_
_entity_poly.entity_id
_entity_poly.type
_entity_poly.pdbx_seq_one_letter_code
_entity_poly.pdbx_strand_id
1 'polypeptide(L)'
;MDTRTTLPKDILLLDVGGTFIKCSDGRSVPVDSNGTQEEVTAAFRQAVWGGEREYSQLRVAIPGPFRYANGQFLMKHKFASVYGECFPQLVGLPPENCRFVQDVNCMLLGALAPGSGNTALVALGTGLGIAIYADGQVLENELGGPRVIIYNLPYDSGILEDYVSKRGIIGRYGDPSLTVKEIAHRADAGDAKAQQVFGETGSILGRVIRPILQEYKVQTLLLGGQISRSSHLFAPALKACLPPEISVGPIADFDNATFNGLLALK
;
A
#
# COMPACT_ATOMS: atom_id res chain seq x y z
N MET A 1 0.11 22.72 -16.21
CA MET A 1 -1.17 22.26 -16.79
C MET A 1 -1.81 21.34 -15.77
N ASP A 2 -2.94 21.73 -15.22
CA ASP A 2 -3.67 21.00 -14.17
C ASP A 2 -4.33 19.76 -14.80
N THR A 3 -3.65 18.62 -14.76
CA THR A 3 -4.17 17.34 -15.25
C THR A 3 -4.95 16.62 -14.14
N ARG A 4 -5.88 17.32 -13.49
CA ARG A 4 -6.87 16.61 -12.68
C ARG A 4 -7.72 15.79 -13.62
N THR A 5 -7.44 14.49 -13.68
CA THR A 5 -8.30 13.52 -14.35
C THR A 5 -9.70 13.68 -13.75
N THR A 6 -10.65 14.20 -14.52
CA THR A 6 -12.03 14.33 -14.07
C THR A 6 -12.54 12.93 -13.73
N LEU A 7 -12.87 12.71 -12.45
CA LEU A 7 -13.45 11.45 -12.00
C LEU A 7 -14.71 11.13 -12.81
N PRO A 8 -14.88 9.91 -13.31
CA PRO A 8 -16.12 9.49 -13.91
C PRO A 8 -17.29 9.74 -12.94
N LYS A 9 -18.37 10.34 -13.41
CA LYS A 9 -19.46 10.83 -12.53
C LYS A 9 -20.23 9.70 -11.84
N ASP A 10 -20.07 8.47 -12.30
CA ASP A 10 -20.83 7.28 -11.91
C ASP A 10 -19.99 6.22 -11.18
N ILE A 11 -18.68 6.48 -10.95
CA ILE A 11 -17.77 5.55 -10.28
C ILE A 11 -17.31 6.12 -8.94
N LEU A 12 -17.51 5.38 -7.85
CA LEU A 12 -16.89 5.67 -6.57
C LEU A 12 -15.59 4.87 -6.42
N LEU A 13 -14.52 5.54 -6.00
CA LEU A 13 -13.25 4.90 -5.67
C LEU A 13 -13.10 4.84 -4.16
N LEU A 14 -12.71 3.67 -3.65
CA LEU A 14 -12.44 3.45 -2.23
C LEU A 14 -11.02 2.94 -2.01
N ASP A 15 -10.31 3.58 -1.08
CA ASP A 15 -9.03 3.09 -0.52
C ASP A 15 -9.30 2.58 0.90
N VAL A 16 -9.38 1.26 1.06
CA VAL A 16 -9.76 0.59 2.31
C VAL A 16 -8.52 0.30 3.14
N GLY A 17 -8.31 1.10 4.18
CA GLY A 17 -7.31 0.84 5.22
C GLY A 17 -7.91 0.09 6.42
N GLY A 18 -7.05 -0.22 7.40
CA GLY A 18 -7.49 -0.88 8.64
C GLY A 18 -8.18 0.05 9.65
N THR A 19 -8.10 1.37 9.46
CA THR A 19 -8.60 2.40 10.40
C THR A 19 -9.55 3.37 9.72
N PHE A 20 -9.35 3.62 8.44
CA PHE A 20 -10.17 4.52 7.62
C PHE A 20 -10.37 3.96 6.22
N ILE A 21 -11.54 4.25 5.65
CA ILE A 21 -11.86 4.08 4.24
C ILE A 21 -11.88 5.47 3.63
N LYS A 22 -10.97 5.73 2.69
CA LYS A 22 -10.95 7.00 1.95
C LYS A 22 -11.81 6.85 0.71
N CYS A 23 -12.65 7.85 0.45
CA CYS A 23 -13.55 7.90 -0.71
C CYS A 23 -13.09 9.00 -1.67
N SER A 24 -13.25 8.76 -2.98
CA SER A 24 -12.87 9.74 -4.00
C SER A 24 -13.74 11.02 -4.00
N ASP A 25 -14.86 11.02 -3.30
CA ASP A 25 -15.70 12.19 -3.08
C ASP A 25 -15.24 13.07 -1.90
N GLY A 26 -14.07 12.77 -1.32
CA GLY A 26 -13.44 13.53 -0.24
C GLY A 26 -13.81 13.05 1.17
N ARG A 27 -14.73 12.10 1.30
CA ARG A 27 -15.07 11.51 2.60
C ARG A 27 -13.97 10.58 3.10
N SER A 28 -13.85 10.50 4.43
CA SER A 28 -13.02 9.51 5.13
C SER A 28 -13.88 8.87 6.22
N VAL A 29 -14.22 7.60 6.05
CA VAL A 29 -15.09 6.86 6.95
C VAL A 29 -14.24 6.04 7.92
N PRO A 30 -14.38 6.22 9.24
CA PRO A 30 -13.70 5.38 10.21
C PRO A 30 -14.14 3.91 10.08
N VAL A 31 -13.18 3.00 10.20
CA VAL A 31 -13.43 1.56 10.27
C VAL A 31 -12.48 0.94 11.29
N ASP A 32 -13.00 0.08 12.15
CA ASP A 32 -12.16 -0.81 12.94
C ASP A 32 -12.08 -2.16 12.23
N SER A 33 -10.93 -2.47 11.64
CA SER A 33 -10.72 -3.76 10.97
C SER A 33 -10.76 -4.97 11.91
N ASN A 34 -10.77 -4.76 13.23
CA ASN A 34 -10.94 -5.79 14.27
C ASN A 34 -12.32 -5.73 14.95
N GLY A 35 -13.19 -4.85 14.48
CA GLY A 35 -14.57 -4.73 14.97
C GLY A 35 -15.44 -5.92 14.61
N THR A 36 -16.68 -5.89 15.12
CA THR A 36 -17.68 -6.90 14.80
C THR A 36 -18.08 -6.88 13.33
N GLN A 37 -18.76 -7.92 12.87
CA GLN A 37 -19.26 -7.97 11.49
C GLN A 37 -20.23 -6.82 11.20
N GLU A 38 -21.08 -6.46 12.16
CA GLU A 38 -22.03 -5.36 12.08
C GLU A 38 -21.31 -4.02 11.93
N GLU A 39 -20.30 -3.75 12.75
CA GLU A 39 -19.52 -2.51 12.70
C GLU A 39 -18.74 -2.36 11.39
N VAL A 40 -18.06 -3.41 10.96
CA VAL A 40 -17.31 -3.43 9.70
C VAL A 40 -18.26 -3.24 8.52
N THR A 41 -19.40 -3.96 8.50
CA THR A 41 -20.40 -3.84 7.43
C THR A 41 -21.03 -2.44 7.40
N ALA A 42 -21.31 -1.86 8.58
CA ALA A 42 -21.83 -0.50 8.67
C ALA A 42 -20.86 0.54 8.09
N ALA A 43 -19.55 0.40 8.40
CA ALA A 43 -18.52 1.27 7.85
C ALA A 43 -18.42 1.14 6.31
N PHE A 44 -18.47 -0.07 5.75
CA PHE A 44 -18.49 -0.27 4.31
C PHE A 44 -19.73 0.36 3.66
N ARG A 45 -20.91 0.15 4.24
CA ARG A 45 -22.14 0.77 3.76
C ARG A 45 -22.09 2.29 3.84
N GLN A 46 -21.56 2.84 4.93
CA GLN A 46 -21.37 4.28 5.07
C GLN A 46 -20.40 4.84 4.02
N ALA A 47 -19.35 4.10 3.68
CA ALA A 47 -18.42 4.50 2.61
C ALA A 47 -19.10 4.51 1.24
N VAL A 48 -19.94 3.51 0.95
CA VAL A 48 -20.60 3.38 -0.36
C VAL A 48 -21.80 4.32 -0.48
N TRP A 49 -22.67 4.39 0.55
CA TRP A 49 -23.99 5.02 0.47
C TRP A 49 -24.11 6.33 1.26
N GLY A 50 -23.13 6.67 2.10
CA GLY A 50 -23.20 7.85 2.96
C GLY A 50 -22.88 9.18 2.29
N GLY A 51 -22.66 9.22 0.97
CA GLY A 51 -22.43 10.42 0.19
C GLY A 51 -23.72 11.06 -0.34
N GLU A 52 -23.60 12.28 -0.85
CA GLU A 52 -24.71 13.00 -1.49
C GLU A 52 -25.05 12.47 -2.91
N ARG A 53 -24.14 11.68 -3.48
CA ARG A 53 -24.25 11.12 -4.82
C ARG A 53 -24.49 9.62 -4.77
N GLU A 54 -25.32 9.14 -5.69
CA GLU A 54 -25.40 7.70 -6.00
C GLU A 54 -24.37 7.35 -7.07
N TYR A 55 -23.74 6.20 -6.89
CA TYR A 55 -22.76 5.65 -7.82
C TYR A 55 -23.23 4.30 -8.31
N SER A 56 -23.11 4.05 -9.61
CA SER A 56 -23.48 2.77 -10.23
C SER A 56 -22.34 1.76 -10.23
N GLN A 57 -21.11 2.22 -10.10
CA GLN A 57 -19.90 1.39 -10.10
C GLN A 57 -19.00 1.71 -8.92
N LEU A 58 -18.27 0.69 -8.49
CA LEU A 58 -17.36 0.76 -7.38
C LEU A 58 -16.00 0.18 -7.77
N ARG A 59 -14.91 0.91 -7.48
CA ARG A 59 -13.55 0.39 -7.57
C ARG A 59 -12.89 0.51 -6.21
N VAL A 60 -12.34 -0.61 -5.72
CA VAL A 60 -11.87 -0.73 -4.34
C VAL A 60 -10.43 -1.20 -4.31
N ALA A 61 -9.56 -0.40 -3.73
CA ALA A 61 -8.25 -0.85 -3.27
C ALA A 61 -8.40 -1.37 -1.84
N ILE A 62 -7.99 -2.62 -1.59
CA ILE A 62 -8.15 -3.28 -0.31
C ILE A 62 -6.96 -4.20 -0.02
N PRO A 63 -6.46 -4.26 1.24
CA PRO A 63 -5.38 -5.18 1.60
C PRO A 63 -5.82 -6.65 1.47
N GLY A 64 -4.85 -7.55 1.47
CA GLY A 64 -5.08 -9.01 1.42
C GLY A 64 -4.67 -9.74 2.70
N PRO A 65 -4.93 -11.07 2.72
CA PRO A 65 -5.50 -11.93 1.68
C PRO A 65 -6.97 -11.65 1.34
N PHE A 66 -7.25 -11.50 0.05
CA PHE A 66 -8.58 -11.20 -0.47
C PHE A 66 -8.70 -11.82 -1.87
N ARG A 67 -9.87 -12.34 -2.25
CA ARG A 67 -10.08 -12.82 -3.62
C ARG A 67 -10.60 -11.67 -4.48
N TYR A 68 -9.71 -11.05 -5.23
CA TYR A 68 -10.00 -9.81 -5.96
C TYR A 68 -10.98 -10.00 -7.11
N ALA A 69 -11.12 -11.24 -7.63
CA ALA A 69 -12.06 -11.54 -8.71
C ALA A 69 -13.53 -11.38 -8.31
N ASN A 70 -13.88 -11.64 -7.05
CA ASN A 70 -15.28 -11.62 -6.57
C ASN A 70 -15.50 -10.83 -5.28
N GLY A 71 -14.46 -10.24 -4.72
CA GLY A 71 -14.56 -9.44 -3.52
C GLY A 71 -14.66 -10.22 -2.20
N GLN A 72 -14.13 -11.46 -2.12
CA GLN A 72 -14.23 -12.30 -0.92
C GLN A 72 -13.10 -12.04 0.08
N PHE A 73 -13.46 -11.82 1.35
CA PHE A 73 -12.52 -11.65 2.45
C PHE A 73 -11.89 -12.98 2.87
N LEU A 74 -10.56 -13.03 2.87
CA LEU A 74 -9.78 -14.20 3.29
C LEU A 74 -8.76 -13.83 4.40
N MET A 75 -8.85 -12.61 4.94
CA MET A 75 -8.00 -12.12 6.03
C MET A 75 -8.45 -12.67 7.38
N LYS A 76 -7.47 -13.09 8.21
CA LYS A 76 -7.71 -13.54 9.60
C LYS A 76 -7.09 -12.61 10.64
N HIS A 77 -6.34 -11.62 10.22
CA HIS A 77 -5.64 -10.66 11.09
C HIS A 77 -6.23 -9.25 11.01
N LYS A 78 -7.02 -8.97 9.98
CA LYS A 78 -7.84 -7.77 9.77
C LYS A 78 -9.13 -8.22 9.11
N PHE A 79 -10.23 -7.53 9.38
CA PHE A 79 -11.55 -7.90 8.83
C PHE A 79 -11.91 -9.37 9.05
N ALA A 80 -11.42 -9.97 10.15
CA ALA A 80 -11.65 -11.38 10.47
C ALA A 80 -13.12 -11.68 10.72
N SER A 81 -13.89 -10.70 11.20
CA SER A 81 -15.33 -10.83 11.46
C SER A 81 -16.17 -10.99 10.18
N VAL A 82 -15.64 -10.61 9.03
CA VAL A 82 -16.28 -10.78 7.70
C VAL A 82 -15.55 -11.83 6.85
N TYR A 83 -14.75 -12.71 7.47
CA TYR A 83 -14.06 -13.79 6.77
C TYR A 83 -15.03 -14.68 6.00
N GLY A 84 -14.76 -14.91 4.71
CA GLY A 84 -15.62 -15.70 3.81
C GLY A 84 -16.74 -14.90 3.13
N GLU A 85 -17.10 -13.74 3.68
CA GLU A 85 -18.10 -12.87 3.08
C GLU A 85 -17.58 -12.18 1.82
N CYS A 86 -18.50 -11.76 0.94
CA CYS A 86 -18.16 -10.98 -0.26
C CYS A 86 -18.54 -9.50 -0.06
N PHE A 87 -17.62 -8.59 -0.34
CA PHE A 87 -17.83 -7.15 -0.22
C PHE A 87 -19.11 -6.66 -0.93
N PRO A 88 -19.40 -7.05 -2.20
CA PRO A 88 -20.63 -6.62 -2.88
C PRO A 88 -21.91 -6.96 -2.10
N GLN A 89 -21.97 -8.16 -1.50
CA GLN A 89 -23.12 -8.60 -0.71
C GLN A 89 -23.25 -7.79 0.58
N LEU A 90 -22.15 -7.48 1.26
CA LEU A 90 -22.16 -6.67 2.48
C LEU A 90 -22.72 -5.27 2.24
N VAL A 91 -22.43 -4.68 1.07
CA VAL A 91 -22.89 -3.33 0.73
C VAL A 91 -24.17 -3.30 -0.13
N GLY A 92 -24.66 -4.45 -0.60
CA GLY A 92 -25.88 -4.54 -1.40
C GLY A 92 -25.72 -4.06 -2.85
N LEU A 93 -24.54 -4.27 -3.44
CA LEU A 93 -24.26 -3.97 -4.85
C LEU A 93 -24.16 -5.25 -5.69
N PRO A 94 -24.55 -5.24 -6.98
CA PRO A 94 -24.26 -6.33 -7.90
C PRO A 94 -22.75 -6.53 -8.06
N PRO A 95 -22.24 -7.78 -8.01
CA PRO A 95 -20.81 -8.06 -8.13
C PRO A 95 -20.18 -7.51 -9.41
N GLU A 96 -20.91 -7.50 -10.52
CA GLU A 96 -20.46 -6.98 -11.80
C GLU A 96 -20.20 -5.47 -11.80
N ASN A 97 -20.78 -4.74 -10.85
CA ASN A 97 -20.56 -3.31 -10.67
C ASN A 97 -19.34 -3.01 -9.77
N CYS A 98 -18.67 -4.03 -9.25
CA CYS A 98 -17.54 -3.88 -8.35
C CYS A 98 -16.24 -4.37 -9.01
N ARG A 99 -15.15 -3.61 -8.82
CA ARG A 99 -13.80 -4.01 -9.20
C ARG A 99 -12.90 -3.88 -7.99
N PHE A 100 -12.07 -4.89 -7.77
CA PHE A 100 -11.17 -4.95 -6.62
C PHE A 100 -9.74 -5.09 -7.06
N VAL A 101 -8.84 -4.44 -6.35
CA VAL A 101 -7.39 -4.53 -6.55
C VAL A 101 -6.69 -4.47 -5.19
N GLN A 102 -5.56 -5.13 -5.08
CA GLN A 102 -4.77 -5.05 -3.86
C GLN A 102 -4.10 -3.67 -3.74
N ASP A 103 -4.06 -3.11 -2.53
CA ASP A 103 -3.68 -1.73 -2.25
C ASP A 103 -2.28 -1.36 -2.79
N VAL A 104 -1.25 -2.23 -2.62
CA VAL A 104 0.09 -1.94 -3.13
C VAL A 104 0.18 -2.10 -4.65
N ASN A 105 -0.53 -3.07 -5.26
CA ASN A 105 -0.66 -3.19 -6.72
C ASN A 105 -1.32 -1.95 -7.31
N CYS A 106 -2.35 -1.46 -6.64
CA CYS A 106 -3.07 -0.26 -7.03
C CYS A 106 -2.17 0.99 -6.94
N MET A 107 -1.43 1.13 -5.84
CA MET A 107 -0.48 2.23 -5.67
C MET A 107 0.60 2.22 -6.75
N LEU A 108 1.12 1.03 -7.13
CA LEU A 108 2.05 0.90 -8.23
C LEU A 108 1.44 1.37 -9.54
N LEU A 109 0.25 0.87 -9.90
CA LEU A 109 -0.46 1.28 -11.14
C LEU A 109 -0.60 2.80 -11.23
N GLY A 110 -0.98 3.45 -10.13
CA GLY A 110 -1.15 4.91 -10.09
C GLY A 110 0.14 5.71 -10.07
N ALA A 111 1.27 5.07 -9.78
CA ALA A 111 2.58 5.70 -9.77
C ALA A 111 3.38 5.47 -11.08
N LEU A 112 2.91 4.58 -11.96
CA LEU A 112 3.57 4.33 -13.25
C LEU A 112 3.43 5.53 -14.18
N ALA A 113 4.54 5.92 -14.79
CA ALA A 113 4.56 6.87 -15.90
C ALA A 113 4.30 6.14 -17.23
N PRO A 114 3.78 6.83 -18.26
CA PRO A 114 3.70 6.27 -19.61
C PRO A 114 5.07 5.78 -20.10
N GLY A 115 5.14 4.56 -20.58
CA GLY A 115 6.38 3.96 -21.08
C GLY A 115 7.33 3.45 -19.98
N SER A 116 6.87 3.33 -18.73
CA SER A 116 7.67 2.70 -17.66
C SER A 116 8.11 1.30 -18.06
N GLY A 117 9.40 1.02 -17.88
CA GLY A 117 9.95 -0.33 -17.94
C GLY A 117 9.59 -1.15 -16.66
N ASN A 118 10.30 -2.26 -16.45
CA ASN A 118 10.08 -3.08 -15.28
C ASN A 118 10.30 -2.25 -13.99
N THR A 119 9.25 -2.12 -13.23
CA THR A 119 9.17 -1.23 -12.06
C THR A 119 8.67 -2.01 -10.85
N ALA A 120 9.33 -1.86 -9.72
CA ALA A 120 8.83 -2.32 -8.43
C ALA A 120 8.40 -1.13 -7.57
N LEU A 121 7.40 -1.33 -6.73
CA LEU A 121 7.03 -0.39 -5.68
C LEU A 121 7.08 -1.11 -4.33
N VAL A 122 7.82 -0.55 -3.39
CA VAL A 122 7.79 -0.98 -1.98
C VAL A 122 6.99 0.04 -1.19
N ALA A 123 5.93 -0.42 -0.53
CA ALA A 123 5.11 0.39 0.36
C ALA A 123 5.55 0.17 1.81
N LEU A 124 6.06 1.24 2.44
CA LEU A 124 6.50 1.26 3.84
C LEU A 124 5.49 2.08 4.67
N GLY A 125 4.91 1.43 5.68
CA GLY A 125 3.90 2.03 6.53
C GLY A 125 3.72 1.26 7.84
N THR A 126 2.48 1.06 8.28
CA THR A 126 2.16 0.15 9.39
C THR A 126 2.66 -1.26 9.07
N GLY A 127 2.52 -1.69 7.81
CA GLY A 127 3.05 -2.91 7.26
C GLY A 127 4.08 -2.66 6.15
N LEU A 128 4.48 -3.75 5.50
CA LEU A 128 5.43 -3.78 4.39
C LEU A 128 4.80 -4.53 3.20
N GLY A 129 4.76 -3.90 2.04
CA GLY A 129 4.28 -4.52 0.81
C GLY A 129 5.23 -4.28 -0.36
N ILE A 130 5.15 -5.14 -1.38
CA ILE A 130 5.82 -4.95 -2.66
C ILE A 130 4.85 -5.28 -3.80
N ALA A 131 4.89 -4.49 -4.85
CA ALA A 131 4.24 -4.77 -6.12
C ALA A 131 5.27 -4.67 -7.25
N ILE A 132 5.09 -5.47 -8.30
CA ILE A 132 6.01 -5.52 -9.43
C ILE A 132 5.20 -5.37 -10.72
N TYR A 133 5.64 -4.44 -11.57
CA TYR A 133 5.20 -4.30 -12.95
C TYR A 133 6.34 -4.79 -13.85
N ALA A 134 6.08 -5.82 -14.63
CA ALA A 134 7.04 -6.37 -15.56
C ALA A 134 6.31 -6.88 -16.82
N ASP A 135 6.98 -6.80 -17.96
CA ASP A 135 6.45 -7.26 -19.24
C ASP A 135 5.05 -6.68 -19.58
N GLY A 136 4.83 -5.41 -19.21
CA GLY A 136 3.61 -4.68 -19.54
C GLY A 136 2.42 -4.91 -18.60
N GLN A 137 2.61 -5.60 -17.48
CA GLN A 137 1.53 -5.90 -16.53
C GLN A 137 1.99 -5.91 -15.07
N VAL A 138 1.07 -5.67 -14.15
CA VAL A 138 1.31 -5.92 -12.72
C VAL A 138 1.29 -7.43 -12.48
N LEU A 139 2.29 -7.92 -11.77
CA LEU A 139 2.42 -9.34 -11.48
C LEU A 139 1.54 -9.72 -10.28
N GLU A 140 0.57 -10.61 -10.53
CA GLU A 140 -0.40 -11.06 -9.54
C GLU A 140 -0.26 -12.55 -9.24
N ASN A 141 -0.72 -12.94 -8.06
CA ASN A 141 -0.94 -14.32 -7.67
C ASN A 141 -2.35 -14.80 -8.09
N GLU A 142 -2.69 -16.06 -7.79
CA GLU A 142 -3.97 -16.68 -8.14
C GLU A 142 -5.21 -15.97 -7.54
N LEU A 143 -5.03 -15.20 -6.47
CA LEU A 143 -6.09 -14.41 -5.83
C LEU A 143 -6.22 -12.99 -6.39
N GLY A 144 -5.29 -12.54 -7.26
CA GLY A 144 -5.18 -11.16 -7.73
C GLY A 144 -4.39 -10.24 -6.80
N GLY A 145 -3.75 -10.79 -5.77
CA GLY A 145 -2.82 -10.07 -4.89
C GLY A 145 -1.40 -10.02 -5.48
N PRO A 146 -0.44 -9.37 -4.79
CA PRO A 146 0.93 -9.30 -5.26
C PRO A 146 1.53 -10.69 -5.49
N ARG A 147 2.27 -10.84 -6.58
CA ARG A 147 2.99 -12.08 -6.90
C ARG A 147 4.07 -12.40 -5.88
N VAL A 148 4.74 -11.37 -5.39
CA VAL A 148 5.82 -11.47 -4.42
C VAL A 148 5.33 -10.97 -3.07
N ILE A 149 5.65 -11.70 -2.02
CA ILE A 149 5.33 -11.35 -0.64
C ILE A 149 6.65 -11.21 0.12
N ILE A 150 6.89 -10.04 0.73
CA ILE A 150 8.15 -9.77 1.44
C ILE A 150 7.97 -9.52 2.94
N TYR A 151 6.78 -9.17 3.40
CA TYR A 151 6.57 -8.78 4.79
C TYR A 151 6.94 -9.88 5.79
N ASN A 152 6.69 -11.14 5.44
CA ASN A 152 6.90 -12.32 6.29
C ASN A 152 8.20 -13.08 5.97
N LEU A 153 9.07 -12.53 5.14
CA LEU A 153 10.38 -13.16 4.90
C LEU A 153 11.16 -13.23 6.23
N PRO A 154 11.74 -14.39 6.55
CA PRO A 154 12.58 -14.52 7.73
C PRO A 154 13.74 -13.51 7.71
N TYR A 155 13.93 -12.79 8.80
CA TYR A 155 15.02 -11.85 8.97
C TYR A 155 15.44 -11.83 10.44
N ASP A 156 16.72 -12.16 10.70
CA ASP A 156 17.28 -12.28 12.04
C ASP A 156 16.38 -13.13 12.95
N SER A 157 15.89 -12.61 14.06
CA SER A 157 15.03 -13.32 15.03
C SER A 157 13.53 -13.20 14.76
N GLY A 158 13.13 -12.59 13.63
CA GLY A 158 11.71 -12.35 13.29
C GLY A 158 11.44 -12.38 11.79
N ILE A 159 10.59 -11.47 11.34
CA ILE A 159 10.26 -11.29 9.93
C ILE A 159 10.69 -9.90 9.46
N LEU A 160 10.89 -9.73 8.16
CA LEU A 160 11.38 -8.47 7.59
C LEU A 160 10.54 -7.25 8.03
N GLU A 161 9.23 -7.40 8.10
CA GLU A 161 8.33 -6.33 8.54
C GLU A 161 8.62 -5.84 9.97
N ASP A 162 9.10 -6.72 10.87
CA ASP A 162 9.47 -6.36 12.24
C ASP A 162 10.66 -5.39 12.30
N TYR A 163 11.41 -5.29 11.21
CA TYR A 163 12.60 -4.44 11.16
C TYR A 163 12.42 -3.17 10.34
N VAL A 164 11.62 -3.18 9.26
CA VAL A 164 11.56 -2.05 8.32
C VAL A 164 10.24 -1.29 8.33
N SER A 165 9.21 -1.80 9.01
CA SER A 165 7.92 -1.12 9.16
C SER A 165 7.89 -0.15 10.34
N LYS A 166 6.71 0.46 10.59
CA LYS A 166 6.47 1.35 11.73
C LYS A 166 6.99 0.76 13.05
N ARG A 167 6.62 -0.50 13.36
CA ARG A 167 7.04 -1.15 14.62
C ARG A 167 8.54 -1.36 14.70
N GLY A 168 9.17 -1.68 13.58
CA GLY A 168 10.61 -1.88 13.51
C GLY A 168 11.42 -0.60 13.75
N ILE A 169 11.01 0.51 13.13
CA ILE A 169 11.65 1.81 13.29
C ILE A 169 11.48 2.30 14.74
N ILE A 170 10.26 2.27 15.28
CA ILE A 170 9.99 2.70 16.66
C ILE A 170 10.74 1.83 17.66
N GLY A 171 10.69 0.50 17.50
CA GLY A 171 11.37 -0.45 18.40
C GLY A 171 12.88 -0.24 18.45
N ARG A 172 13.55 -0.07 17.30
CA ARG A 172 14.99 0.18 17.24
C ARG A 172 15.37 1.57 17.74
N TYR A 173 14.51 2.56 17.56
CA TYR A 173 14.71 3.87 18.16
C TYR A 173 14.56 3.82 19.70
N GLY A 174 13.68 2.94 20.21
CA GLY A 174 13.55 2.65 21.64
C GLY A 174 12.70 3.64 22.43
N ASP A 175 11.85 4.44 21.77
CA ASP A 175 10.87 5.31 22.40
C ASP A 175 9.49 5.04 21.80
N PRO A 176 8.64 4.23 22.47
CA PRO A 176 7.33 3.84 21.94
C PRO A 176 6.30 4.98 21.98
N SER A 177 6.58 6.10 22.63
CA SER A 177 5.70 7.26 22.67
C SER A 177 5.76 8.07 21.36
N LEU A 178 6.80 7.87 20.54
CA LEU A 178 7.02 8.61 19.31
C LEU A 178 6.40 7.91 18.10
N THR A 179 5.96 8.73 17.16
CA THR A 179 5.62 8.29 15.82
C THR A 179 6.86 8.24 14.91
N VAL A 180 6.81 7.45 13.83
CA VAL A 180 7.90 7.45 12.83
C VAL A 180 8.16 8.83 12.25
N LYS A 181 7.12 9.67 12.10
CA LYS A 181 7.26 11.06 11.64
C LYS A 181 8.08 11.90 12.60
N GLU A 182 7.85 11.77 13.90
CA GLU A 182 8.62 12.49 14.92
C GLU A 182 10.08 12.00 14.97
N ILE A 183 10.32 10.69 14.82
CA ILE A 183 11.67 10.13 14.73
C ILE A 183 12.37 10.66 13.46
N ALA A 184 11.65 10.77 12.33
CA ALA A 184 12.20 11.36 11.12
C ALA A 184 12.58 12.85 11.31
N HIS A 185 11.73 13.65 11.96
CA HIS A 185 12.07 15.04 12.28
C HIS A 185 13.30 15.14 13.19
N ARG A 186 13.48 14.20 14.15
CA ARG A 186 14.69 14.15 14.98
C ARG A 186 15.93 13.82 14.13
N ALA A 187 15.82 12.88 13.19
CA ALA A 187 16.92 12.56 12.27
C ALA A 187 17.33 13.78 11.43
N ASP A 188 16.36 14.53 10.92
CA ASP A 188 16.59 15.80 10.18
C ASP A 188 17.23 16.86 11.06
N ALA A 189 16.94 16.88 12.36
CA ALA A 189 17.56 17.75 13.34
C ALA A 189 18.93 17.30 13.83
N GLY A 190 19.47 16.18 13.31
CA GLY A 190 20.82 15.70 13.62
C GLY A 190 20.91 14.64 14.73
N ASP A 191 19.77 14.07 15.18
CA ASP A 191 19.78 12.93 16.11
C ASP A 191 20.45 11.72 15.45
N ALA A 192 21.67 11.38 15.93
CA ALA A 192 22.48 10.31 15.37
C ALA A 192 21.81 8.93 15.45
N LYS A 193 21.06 8.66 16.53
CA LYS A 193 20.32 7.40 16.70
C LYS A 193 19.18 7.29 15.70
N ALA A 194 18.45 8.35 15.50
CA ALA A 194 17.37 8.39 14.50
C ALA A 194 17.93 8.19 13.08
N GLN A 195 19.02 8.88 12.73
CA GLN A 195 19.73 8.70 11.45
C GLN A 195 20.21 7.28 11.25
N GLN A 196 20.80 6.67 12.27
CA GLN A 196 21.23 5.27 12.23
C GLN A 196 20.07 4.33 11.97
N VAL A 197 18.94 4.48 12.67
CA VAL A 197 17.75 3.63 12.52
C VAL A 197 17.19 3.69 11.08
N PHE A 198 17.12 4.87 10.48
CA PHE A 198 16.68 4.99 9.09
C PHE A 198 17.71 4.42 8.11
N GLY A 199 19.00 4.68 8.29
CA GLY A 199 20.08 4.10 7.49
C GLY A 199 20.06 2.56 7.51
N GLU A 200 19.89 1.97 8.69
CA GLU A 200 19.74 0.52 8.85
C GLU A 200 18.47 0.00 8.15
N THR A 201 17.34 0.71 8.26
CA THR A 201 16.10 0.37 7.56
C THR A 201 16.34 0.27 6.05
N GLY A 202 17.02 1.24 5.46
CA GLY A 202 17.38 1.23 4.05
C GLY A 202 18.29 0.06 3.68
N SER A 203 19.34 -0.18 4.48
CA SER A 203 20.30 -1.26 4.24
C SER A 203 19.67 -2.65 4.36
N ILE A 204 18.80 -2.86 5.34
CA ILE A 204 18.06 -4.13 5.53
C ILE A 204 17.19 -4.38 4.31
N LEU A 205 16.35 -3.40 3.98
CA LEU A 205 15.41 -3.50 2.84
C LEU A 205 16.18 -3.77 1.54
N GLY A 206 17.22 -2.99 1.24
CA GLY A 206 17.99 -3.12 0.01
C GLY A 206 18.63 -4.50 -0.15
N ARG A 207 19.22 -5.05 0.92
CA ARG A 207 19.81 -6.41 0.87
C ARG A 207 18.75 -7.48 0.60
N VAL A 208 17.60 -7.40 1.26
CA VAL A 208 16.56 -8.44 1.14
C VAL A 208 15.86 -8.39 -0.21
N ILE A 209 15.55 -7.19 -0.74
CA ILE A 209 14.83 -7.11 -2.03
C ILE A 209 15.72 -7.22 -3.26
N ARG A 210 17.05 -7.05 -3.12
CA ARG A 210 18.00 -7.09 -4.25
C ARG A 210 17.80 -8.32 -5.17
N PRO A 211 17.77 -9.57 -4.67
CA PRO A 211 17.58 -10.74 -5.53
C PRO A 211 16.24 -10.71 -6.26
N ILE A 212 15.19 -10.21 -5.62
CA ILE A 212 13.86 -10.06 -6.23
C ILE A 212 13.92 -9.06 -7.39
N LEU A 213 14.51 -7.88 -7.17
CA LEU A 213 14.64 -6.87 -8.22
C LEU A 213 15.46 -7.38 -9.40
N GLN A 214 16.49 -8.21 -9.18
CA GLN A 214 17.30 -8.82 -10.22
C GLN A 214 16.50 -9.88 -11.00
N GLU A 215 15.75 -10.76 -10.32
CA GLU A 215 14.89 -11.78 -10.91
C GLU A 215 13.91 -11.18 -11.91
N TYR A 216 13.24 -10.09 -11.51
CA TYR A 216 12.25 -9.40 -12.37
C TYR A 216 12.85 -8.31 -13.25
N LYS A 217 14.18 -8.21 -13.34
CA LYS A 217 14.91 -7.22 -14.17
C LYS A 217 14.37 -5.80 -13.95
N VAL A 218 14.13 -5.45 -12.67
CA VAL A 218 13.59 -4.15 -12.29
C VAL A 218 14.59 -3.04 -12.62
N GLN A 219 14.12 -2.00 -13.29
CA GLN A 219 14.90 -0.82 -13.68
C GLN A 219 14.62 0.36 -12.74
N THR A 220 13.41 0.40 -12.16
CA THR A 220 12.98 1.46 -11.25
C THR A 220 12.36 0.89 -9.99
N LEU A 221 12.86 1.32 -8.84
CA LEU A 221 12.27 1.04 -7.52
C LEU A 221 11.59 2.30 -7.00
N LEU A 222 10.27 2.25 -6.90
CA LEU A 222 9.46 3.31 -6.31
C LEU A 222 9.26 3.05 -4.82
N LEU A 223 9.31 4.11 -4.02
CA LEU A 223 9.09 4.07 -2.57
C LEU A 223 7.74 4.72 -2.27
N GLY A 224 6.78 3.91 -1.82
CA GLY A 224 5.43 4.31 -1.44
C GLY A 224 5.15 4.11 0.04
N GLY A 225 3.93 4.47 0.47
CA GLY A 225 3.51 4.41 1.87
C GLY A 225 4.01 5.59 2.70
N GLN A 226 3.43 5.78 3.90
CA GLN A 226 3.65 7.00 4.69
C GLN A 226 5.10 7.17 5.20
N ILE A 227 5.82 6.08 5.46
CA ILE A 227 7.23 6.14 5.89
C ILE A 227 8.12 6.66 4.75
N SER A 228 7.78 6.35 3.51
CA SER A 228 8.54 6.76 2.34
C SER A 228 8.48 8.28 2.05
N ARG A 229 7.61 9.02 2.72
CA ARG A 229 7.68 10.51 2.74
C ARG A 229 9.00 11.02 3.33
N SER A 230 9.65 10.23 4.17
CA SER A 230 10.99 10.47 4.72
C SER A 230 12.06 9.62 4.05
N SER A 231 11.89 9.27 2.78
CA SER A 231 12.80 8.39 2.04
C SER A 231 14.23 8.94 1.95
N HIS A 232 14.42 10.25 1.98
CA HIS A 232 15.74 10.88 1.99
C HIS A 232 16.64 10.37 3.14
N LEU A 233 16.06 9.88 4.25
CA LEU A 233 16.79 9.35 5.38
C LEU A 233 17.29 7.90 5.17
N PHE A 234 16.63 7.11 4.34
CA PHE A 234 16.94 5.69 4.16
C PHE A 234 17.27 5.27 2.72
N ALA A 235 16.79 6.01 1.72
CA ALA A 235 17.03 5.68 0.31
C ALA A 235 18.52 5.65 -0.08
N PRO A 236 19.42 6.50 0.45
CA PRO A 236 20.85 6.40 0.15
C PRO A 236 21.43 5.04 0.57
N ALA A 237 21.13 4.58 1.79
CA ALA A 237 21.60 3.30 2.29
C ALA A 237 20.97 2.10 1.56
N LEU A 238 19.70 2.21 1.19
CA LEU A 238 19.00 1.23 0.36
C LEU A 238 19.67 1.13 -1.00
N LYS A 239 19.88 2.26 -1.69
CA LYS A 239 20.50 2.31 -3.02
C LYS A 239 21.92 1.74 -3.01
N ALA A 240 22.69 1.96 -1.97
CA ALA A 240 24.03 1.40 -1.81
C ALA A 240 24.06 -0.15 -1.79
N CYS A 241 22.94 -0.80 -1.46
CA CYS A 241 22.78 -2.25 -1.47
C CYS A 241 22.27 -2.81 -2.81
N LEU A 242 21.88 -1.96 -3.75
CA LEU A 242 21.29 -2.35 -5.03
C LEU A 242 22.29 -2.18 -6.20
N PRO A 243 22.07 -2.86 -7.32
CA PRO A 243 22.80 -2.59 -8.56
C PRO A 243 22.68 -1.11 -8.97
N PRO A 244 23.77 -0.46 -9.42
CA PRO A 244 23.80 0.97 -9.68
C PRO A 244 22.84 1.42 -10.81
N GLU A 245 22.48 0.51 -11.70
CA GLU A 245 21.54 0.74 -12.80
C GLU A 245 20.09 0.87 -12.35
N ILE A 246 19.74 0.44 -11.13
CA ILE A 246 18.38 0.56 -10.60
C ILE A 246 18.16 1.99 -10.09
N SER A 247 17.22 2.70 -10.73
CA SER A 247 16.75 3.99 -10.24
C SER A 247 15.90 3.80 -8.98
N VAL A 248 16.14 4.61 -7.93
CA VAL A 248 15.39 4.57 -6.68
C VAL A 248 14.86 5.95 -6.33
N GLY A 249 13.57 6.06 -6.07
CA GLY A 249 12.96 7.32 -5.67
C GLY A 249 11.56 7.16 -5.09
N PRO A 250 11.06 8.19 -4.39
CA PRO A 250 9.69 8.19 -3.90
C PRO A 250 8.70 8.29 -5.07
N ILE A 251 7.45 7.82 -4.85
CA ILE A 251 6.34 8.10 -5.76
C ILE A 251 6.06 9.60 -5.79
N ALA A 252 5.62 10.11 -6.95
CA ALA A 252 5.40 11.55 -7.13
C ALA A 252 4.20 12.07 -6.34
N ASP A 253 3.15 11.28 -6.19
CA ASP A 253 1.91 11.66 -5.52
C ASP A 253 1.51 10.62 -4.48
N PHE A 254 1.90 10.85 -3.23
CA PHE A 254 1.58 9.98 -2.10
C PHE A 254 0.10 9.99 -1.72
N ASP A 255 -0.62 11.04 -2.03
CA ASP A 255 -1.99 11.24 -1.57
C ASP A 255 -2.99 10.61 -2.54
N ASN A 256 -2.69 10.62 -3.84
CA ASN A 256 -3.61 10.16 -4.88
C ASN A 256 -3.14 8.90 -5.62
N ALA A 257 -1.94 8.36 -5.34
CA ALA A 257 -1.43 7.20 -6.08
C ALA A 257 -2.42 6.03 -6.12
N THR A 258 -3.08 5.70 -5.00
CA THR A 258 -4.09 4.64 -4.95
C THR A 258 -5.30 4.99 -5.82
N PHE A 259 -5.82 6.22 -5.74
CA PHE A 259 -6.96 6.64 -6.58
C PHE A 259 -6.61 6.69 -8.07
N ASN A 260 -5.40 7.14 -8.40
CA ASN A 260 -4.90 7.12 -9.79
C ASN A 260 -4.81 5.67 -10.32
N GLY A 261 -4.38 4.73 -9.46
CA GLY A 261 -4.38 3.31 -9.79
C GLY A 261 -5.78 2.75 -10.01
N LEU A 262 -6.75 3.11 -9.15
CA LEU A 262 -8.15 2.72 -9.33
C LEU A 262 -8.75 3.28 -10.62
N LEU A 263 -8.35 4.49 -11.03
CA LEU A 263 -8.78 5.06 -12.31
C LEU A 263 -8.18 4.32 -13.51
N ALA A 264 -6.97 3.79 -13.39
CA ALA A 264 -6.29 3.06 -14.45
C ALA A 264 -6.85 1.64 -14.68
N LEU A 265 -7.65 1.09 -13.76
CA LEU A 265 -8.30 -0.22 -13.94
C LEU A 265 -9.25 -0.14 -15.16
N LYS A 266 -9.17 -1.16 -16.03
CA LYS A 266 -10.05 -1.30 -17.20
C LYS A 266 -11.33 -2.05 -16.85
#